data_4a9da0eaa2af2c53d57d60dea1a4696b
#
_entry.id   4a9da0eaa2af2c53d57d60dea1a4696b
#
_cell.length_a   1.000
_cell.length_b   1.000
_cell.length_c   1.000
_cell.angle_alpha   90.00
_cell.angle_beta   90.00
_cell.angle_gamma   90.00
#
_symmetry.space_group_name_H-M   'P 1'
#
loop_
_entity.id
_entity.type
_entity.pdbx_description
1 polymer ?
#
loop_
_entity_poly.entity_id
_entity_poly.type
_entity_poly.pdbx_seq_one_letter_code
_entity_poly.pdbx_strand_id
1 'polypeptide(L)'
;ASRASAWALMGDTRLALAVARGSGRATAQLGAVARQAGNAVSLHGTGGAWIIAGPDADPTDMASAVYHSLDRKVCNTLNTMCITADRADDLVPPFLHALTAAGKRRGVNPKLHVAASSIGHVPSDWFTAVVPVARAEGAVDEPMAEPIDDSDLGVEWEWEDSPEVTLVVVDSVDYAVERFNAQAPRFVASLISSDAEEHERFFRSIDAPFVGNGFTRWVDGQYALGKPELGLSNWEHGRLFGRSGILSGDSAFSVRMRVEQSDPDVGR
;
A
#
# COMPACT_ATOMS: atom_id res chain seq x y z
N ALA A 1 -13.10 -4.53 -21.65
CA ALA A 1 -12.98 -3.30 -22.45
C ALA A 1 -11.59 -3.25 -23.11
N SER A 2 -11.48 -2.73 -24.33
CA SER A 2 -10.17 -2.61 -24.98
C SER A 2 -9.39 -1.41 -24.42
N ARG A 3 -8.05 -1.41 -24.54
CA ARG A 3 -7.22 -0.27 -24.15
C ARG A 3 -7.64 1.00 -24.93
N ALA A 4 -8.00 0.87 -26.19
CA ALA A 4 -8.50 1.98 -27.04
C ALA A 4 -9.80 2.59 -26.49
N SER A 5 -10.73 1.77 -26.00
CA SER A 5 -11.98 2.28 -25.39
C SER A 5 -11.72 3.06 -24.10
N ALA A 6 -10.76 2.61 -23.28
CA ALA A 6 -10.37 3.33 -22.08
C ALA A 6 -9.74 4.69 -22.41
N TRP A 7 -8.87 4.75 -23.44
CA TRP A 7 -8.26 6.01 -23.88
C TRP A 7 -9.31 6.98 -24.47
N ALA A 8 -10.24 6.48 -25.27
CA ALA A 8 -11.33 7.31 -25.81
C ALA A 8 -12.20 7.89 -24.69
N LEU A 9 -12.52 7.09 -23.66
CA LEU A 9 -13.26 7.56 -22.50
C LEU A 9 -12.47 8.65 -21.75
N MET A 10 -11.22 8.40 -21.41
CA MET A 10 -10.39 9.34 -20.63
C MET A 10 -10.12 10.66 -21.38
N GLY A 11 -10.10 10.62 -22.72
CA GLY A 11 -9.94 11.79 -23.57
C GLY A 11 -11.23 12.56 -23.87
N ASP A 12 -12.38 12.13 -23.38
CA ASP A 12 -13.66 12.81 -23.65
C ASP A 12 -13.76 14.10 -22.83
N THR A 13 -13.82 15.25 -23.52
CA THR A 13 -13.86 16.59 -22.90
C THR A 13 -15.14 16.90 -22.11
N ARG A 14 -16.14 16.02 -22.18
CA ARG A 14 -17.36 16.12 -21.36
C ARG A 14 -17.18 15.61 -19.93
N LEU A 15 -16.05 14.94 -19.63
CA LEU A 15 -15.78 14.45 -18.29
C LEU A 15 -15.34 15.60 -17.38
N ALA A 16 -16.02 15.72 -16.24
CA ALA A 16 -15.60 16.64 -15.17
C ALA A 16 -14.46 16.07 -14.31
N LEU A 17 -14.39 14.74 -14.21
CA LEU A 17 -13.35 14.01 -13.47
C LEU A 17 -13.16 12.64 -14.10
N ALA A 18 -11.94 12.30 -14.44
CA ALA A 18 -11.54 10.97 -14.87
C ALA A 18 -10.92 10.21 -13.70
N VAL A 19 -11.45 9.03 -13.37
CA VAL A 19 -10.92 8.16 -12.32
C VAL A 19 -10.32 6.91 -12.95
N ALA A 20 -9.05 6.63 -12.67
CA ALA A 20 -8.36 5.44 -13.15
C ALA A 20 -7.83 4.61 -11.97
N ARG A 21 -8.10 3.29 -12.02
CA ARG A 21 -7.59 2.29 -11.07
C ARG A 21 -6.89 1.19 -11.83
N GLY A 22 -5.78 0.70 -11.30
CA GLY A 22 -4.98 -0.36 -11.92
C GLY A 22 -3.49 -0.23 -11.59
N SER A 23 -2.63 -0.90 -12.34
CA SER A 23 -1.18 -0.76 -12.15
C SER A 23 -0.73 0.68 -12.33
N GLY A 24 0.34 1.09 -11.64
CA GLY A 24 0.89 2.45 -11.70
C GLY A 24 1.15 2.91 -13.13
N ARG A 25 1.70 2.02 -13.98
CA ARG A 25 1.95 2.29 -15.40
C ARG A 25 0.66 2.56 -16.19
N ALA A 26 -0.38 1.75 -15.98
CA ALA A 26 -1.65 1.91 -16.70
C ALA A 26 -2.36 3.20 -16.29
N THR A 27 -2.42 3.49 -14.99
CA THR A 27 -3.06 4.70 -14.48
C THR A 27 -2.33 5.96 -14.91
N ALA A 28 -0.99 5.96 -14.92
CA ALA A 28 -0.19 7.08 -15.43
C ALA A 28 -0.48 7.38 -16.90
N GLN A 29 -0.57 6.36 -17.75
CA GLN A 29 -0.91 6.52 -19.17
C GLN A 29 -2.33 7.09 -19.37
N LEU A 30 -3.31 6.56 -18.65
CA LEU A 30 -4.70 7.03 -18.69
C LEU A 30 -4.82 8.48 -18.18
N GLY A 31 -4.10 8.79 -17.10
CA GLY A 31 -4.04 10.14 -16.56
C GLY A 31 -3.42 11.16 -17.53
N ALA A 32 -2.38 10.76 -18.27
CA ALA A 32 -1.77 11.62 -19.29
C ALA A 32 -2.79 11.96 -20.40
N VAL A 33 -3.54 10.97 -20.89
CA VAL A 33 -4.59 11.18 -21.90
C VAL A 33 -5.68 12.13 -21.38
N ALA A 34 -6.16 11.91 -20.16
CA ALA A 34 -7.21 12.74 -19.56
C ALA A 34 -6.75 14.20 -19.38
N ARG A 35 -5.53 14.40 -18.85
CA ARG A 35 -4.96 15.77 -18.65
C ARG A 35 -4.76 16.47 -19.99
N GLN A 36 -4.32 15.75 -21.02
CA GLN A 36 -4.16 16.32 -22.37
C GLN A 36 -5.48 16.82 -22.96
N ALA A 37 -6.60 16.17 -22.58
CA ALA A 37 -7.95 16.61 -22.93
C ALA A 37 -8.51 17.71 -22.01
N GLY A 38 -7.75 18.15 -21.00
CA GLY A 38 -8.19 19.15 -20.03
C GLY A 38 -9.03 18.61 -18.87
N ASN A 39 -9.16 17.28 -18.73
CA ASN A 39 -9.95 16.64 -17.68
C ASN A 39 -9.17 16.60 -16.36
N ALA A 40 -9.84 16.89 -15.25
CA ALA A 40 -9.31 16.61 -13.93
C ALA A 40 -9.17 15.07 -13.75
N VAL A 41 -8.17 14.63 -13.00
CA VAL A 41 -7.90 13.21 -12.81
C VAL A 41 -7.82 12.83 -11.34
N SER A 42 -8.14 11.57 -11.04
CA SER A 42 -7.85 10.88 -9.78
C SER A 42 -7.28 9.51 -10.14
N LEU A 43 -6.01 9.29 -9.80
CA LEU A 43 -5.27 8.09 -10.20
C LEU A 43 -5.00 7.22 -8.97
N HIS A 44 -5.32 5.95 -9.10
CA HIS A 44 -5.15 4.94 -8.05
C HIS A 44 -4.30 3.80 -8.64
N GLY A 45 -2.98 4.02 -8.60
CA GLY A 45 -1.98 3.14 -9.20
C GLY A 45 -1.32 2.21 -8.19
N THR A 46 0.01 2.22 -8.19
CA THR A 46 0.84 1.40 -7.32
C THR A 46 0.45 1.56 -5.85
N GLY A 47 0.26 0.43 -5.19
CA GLY A 47 -0.04 0.33 -3.77
C GLY A 47 1.03 -0.45 -3.02
N GLY A 48 0.61 -1.09 -1.95
CA GLY A 48 1.49 -1.85 -1.05
C GLY A 48 1.64 -1.15 0.28
N ALA A 49 1.18 -1.82 1.33
CA ALA A 49 1.29 -1.33 2.69
C ALA A 49 2.59 -1.80 3.34
N TRP A 50 3.13 -1.02 4.25
CA TRP A 50 4.23 -1.42 5.11
C TRP A 50 3.75 -1.58 6.55
N ILE A 51 4.22 -2.64 7.22
CA ILE A 51 4.13 -2.80 8.68
C ILE A 51 5.54 -2.68 9.23
N ILE A 52 5.69 -1.87 10.28
CA ILE A 52 6.94 -1.70 11.03
C ILE A 52 6.69 -2.23 12.43
N ALA A 53 7.49 -3.18 12.89
CA ALA A 53 7.49 -3.68 14.25
C ALA A 53 8.67 -3.06 15.01
N GLY A 54 8.33 -2.20 15.97
CA GLY A 54 9.30 -1.48 16.80
C GLY A 54 9.83 -2.33 17.97
N PRO A 55 10.69 -1.74 18.81
CA PRO A 55 11.27 -2.42 19.98
C PRO A 55 10.21 -2.96 20.95
N ASP A 56 9.08 -2.25 21.11
CA ASP A 56 7.99 -2.61 22.01
C ASP A 56 6.83 -3.34 21.32
N ALA A 57 7.09 -3.93 20.13
CA ALA A 57 6.08 -4.69 19.41
C ALA A 57 5.72 -5.99 20.15
N ASP A 58 4.42 -6.24 20.33
CA ASP A 58 3.92 -7.53 20.78
C ASP A 58 3.96 -8.55 19.61
N PRO A 59 4.59 -9.72 19.76
CA PRO A 59 4.69 -10.72 18.70
C PRO A 59 3.33 -11.26 18.23
N THR A 60 2.35 -11.32 19.13
CA THR A 60 1.00 -11.83 18.80
C THR A 60 0.23 -10.80 17.98
N ASP A 61 0.29 -9.54 18.39
CA ASP A 61 -0.36 -8.45 17.69
C ASP A 61 0.25 -8.28 16.29
N MET A 62 1.58 -8.34 16.19
CA MET A 62 2.28 -8.31 14.91
C MET A 62 1.87 -9.47 14.00
N ALA A 63 1.89 -10.70 14.50
CA ALA A 63 1.50 -11.87 13.72
C ALA A 63 0.04 -11.79 13.25
N SER A 64 -0.86 -11.31 14.11
CA SER A 64 -2.26 -11.07 13.78
C SER A 64 -2.41 -9.99 12.70
N ALA A 65 -1.69 -8.87 12.83
CA ALA A 65 -1.69 -7.80 11.83
C ALA A 65 -1.21 -8.31 10.47
N VAL A 66 -0.13 -9.08 10.43
CA VAL A 66 0.40 -9.70 9.19
C VAL A 66 -0.64 -10.64 8.57
N TYR A 67 -1.16 -11.59 9.35
CA TYR A 67 -2.13 -12.59 8.88
C TYR A 67 -3.37 -11.95 8.26
N HIS A 68 -3.95 -10.94 8.93
CA HIS A 68 -5.15 -10.26 8.46
C HIS A 68 -4.89 -9.26 7.32
N SER A 69 -3.65 -8.79 7.17
CA SER A 69 -3.25 -7.91 6.06
C SER A 69 -3.00 -8.65 4.74
N LEU A 70 -3.05 -9.99 4.74
CA LEU A 70 -2.78 -10.87 3.60
C LEU A 70 -4.02 -11.67 3.17
N ASP A 71 -5.22 -11.16 3.42
CA ASP A 71 -6.47 -11.84 3.06
C ASP A 71 -6.69 -11.94 1.54
N ARG A 72 -6.25 -10.95 0.79
CA ARG A 72 -6.27 -10.87 -0.67
C ARG A 72 -5.35 -9.75 -1.15
N LYS A 73 -4.94 -9.79 -2.43
CA LYS A 73 -4.15 -8.70 -3.02
C LYS A 73 -5.04 -7.55 -3.47
N VAL A 74 -4.80 -6.41 -2.88
CA VAL A 74 -5.30 -5.09 -3.29
C VAL A 74 -4.28 -4.02 -2.87
N CYS A 75 -4.52 -2.76 -3.19
CA CYS A 75 -3.57 -1.65 -2.97
C CYS A 75 -3.11 -1.44 -1.52
N ASN A 76 -3.89 -1.84 -0.53
CA ASN A 76 -3.56 -1.72 0.90
C ASN A 76 -3.16 -3.06 1.57
N THR A 77 -2.86 -4.08 0.78
CA THR A 77 -2.32 -5.35 1.27
C THR A 77 -0.89 -5.16 1.76
N LEU A 78 -0.51 -5.86 2.82
CA LEU A 78 0.87 -5.89 3.31
C LEU A 78 1.82 -6.28 2.17
N ASN A 79 2.79 -5.42 1.90
CA ASN A 79 3.82 -5.62 0.89
C ASN A 79 5.22 -5.73 1.49
N THR A 80 5.49 -4.96 2.54
CA THR A 80 6.80 -4.93 3.18
C THR A 80 6.66 -4.95 4.70
N MET A 81 7.35 -5.88 5.32
CA MET A 81 7.50 -6.01 6.77
C MET A 81 8.88 -5.52 7.18
N CYS A 82 8.93 -4.51 8.05
CA CYS A 82 10.14 -4.04 8.70
C CYS A 82 10.14 -4.51 10.16
N ILE A 83 11.26 -5.10 10.62
CA ILE A 83 11.44 -5.53 12.00
C ILE A 83 12.70 -4.88 12.53
N THR A 84 12.68 -4.29 13.73
CA THR A 84 13.90 -3.73 14.32
C THR A 84 14.89 -4.83 14.71
N ALA A 85 16.18 -4.58 14.52
CA ALA A 85 17.24 -5.58 14.62
C ALA A 85 17.34 -6.19 16.03
N ASP A 86 17.11 -5.41 17.07
CA ASP A 86 17.06 -5.84 18.46
C ASP A 86 15.93 -6.83 18.77
N ARG A 87 14.93 -6.92 17.88
CA ARG A 87 13.78 -7.81 18.00
C ARG A 87 13.72 -8.89 16.92
N ALA A 88 14.75 -8.98 16.04
CA ALA A 88 14.70 -9.90 14.92
C ALA A 88 14.54 -11.37 15.35
N ASP A 89 15.25 -11.79 16.41
CA ASP A 89 15.25 -13.19 16.87
C ASP A 89 13.88 -13.64 17.41
N ASP A 90 13.08 -12.74 17.95
CA ASP A 90 11.78 -13.05 18.54
C ASP A 90 10.58 -12.67 17.65
N LEU A 91 10.75 -11.77 16.67
CA LEU A 91 9.68 -11.33 15.79
C LEU A 91 9.71 -11.98 14.39
N VAL A 92 10.88 -12.35 13.86
CA VAL A 92 10.94 -13.01 12.55
C VAL A 92 10.23 -14.37 12.56
N PRO A 93 10.40 -15.26 13.56
CA PRO A 93 9.67 -16.53 13.55
C PRO A 93 8.14 -16.39 13.55
N PRO A 94 7.48 -15.58 14.41
CA PRO A 94 6.04 -15.38 14.34
C PRO A 94 5.58 -14.69 13.05
N PHE A 95 6.40 -13.80 12.43
CA PHE A 95 6.11 -13.26 11.11
C PHE A 95 6.06 -14.36 10.04
N LEU A 96 7.08 -15.23 9.96
CA LEU A 96 7.12 -16.33 9.01
C LEU A 96 5.97 -17.33 9.22
N HIS A 97 5.60 -17.55 10.48
CA HIS A 97 4.43 -18.35 10.82
C HIS A 97 3.13 -17.72 10.31
N ALA A 98 2.93 -16.42 10.53
CA ALA A 98 1.75 -15.70 10.09
C ALA A 98 1.65 -15.66 8.54
N LEU A 99 2.76 -15.47 7.85
CA LEU A 99 2.84 -15.51 6.39
C LEU A 99 2.47 -16.91 5.86
N THR A 100 3.03 -17.96 6.46
CA THR A 100 2.69 -19.36 6.13
C THR A 100 1.20 -19.66 6.38
N ALA A 101 0.66 -19.20 7.51
CA ALA A 101 -0.76 -19.35 7.83
C ALA A 101 -1.68 -18.62 6.84
N ALA A 102 -1.27 -17.45 6.38
CA ALA A 102 -2.00 -16.70 5.35
C ALA A 102 -2.05 -17.45 4.01
N GLY A 103 -0.93 -18.05 3.58
CA GLY A 103 -0.89 -18.93 2.41
C GLY A 103 -1.77 -20.17 2.59
N LYS A 104 -1.65 -20.84 3.73
CA LYS A 104 -2.44 -22.04 4.06
C LYS A 104 -3.95 -21.77 4.06
N ARG A 105 -4.40 -20.61 4.56
CA ARG A 105 -5.81 -20.20 4.50
C ARG A 105 -6.35 -20.18 3.08
N ARG A 106 -5.49 -19.89 2.11
CA ARG A 106 -5.81 -19.84 0.67
C ARG A 106 -5.51 -21.15 -0.06
N GLY A 107 -4.96 -22.17 0.64
CA GLY A 107 -4.59 -23.45 0.06
C GLY A 107 -3.32 -23.43 -0.80
N VAL A 108 -2.46 -22.44 -0.59
CA VAL A 108 -1.23 -22.20 -1.36
C VAL A 108 -0.02 -21.96 -0.46
N ASN A 109 1.18 -21.95 -1.06
CA ASN A 109 2.40 -21.52 -0.37
C ASN A 109 2.59 -20.00 -0.51
N PRO A 110 3.16 -19.32 0.50
CA PRO A 110 3.56 -17.93 0.37
C PRO A 110 4.90 -17.82 -0.37
N LYS A 111 5.20 -16.60 -0.82
CA LYS A 111 6.51 -16.20 -1.35
C LYS A 111 7.08 -15.10 -0.46
N LEU A 112 8.35 -15.20 -0.11
CA LEU A 112 9.07 -14.21 0.68
C LEU A 112 10.21 -13.59 -0.14
N HIS A 113 10.27 -12.28 -0.16
CA HIS A 113 11.39 -11.53 -0.69
C HIS A 113 12.18 -10.97 0.51
N VAL A 114 13.48 -11.25 0.57
CA VAL A 114 14.30 -10.89 1.73
C VAL A 114 15.35 -9.86 1.31
N ALA A 115 15.34 -8.70 1.93
CA ALA A 115 16.38 -7.71 1.71
C ALA A 115 17.77 -8.33 1.92
N ALA A 116 18.72 -8.02 1.05
CA ALA A 116 20.05 -8.63 1.08
C ALA A 116 20.74 -8.47 2.45
N SER A 117 20.51 -7.34 3.11
CA SER A 117 20.98 -7.06 4.47
C SER A 117 20.36 -7.97 5.55
N SER A 118 19.25 -8.65 5.25
CA SER A 118 18.41 -9.34 6.23
C SER A 118 18.39 -10.88 6.06
N ILE A 119 19.12 -11.42 5.08
CA ILE A 119 19.12 -12.86 4.76
C ILE A 119 19.47 -13.73 5.97
N GLY A 120 20.39 -13.27 6.83
CA GLY A 120 20.84 -14.02 8.01
C GLY A 120 19.77 -14.25 9.08
N HIS A 121 18.63 -13.54 9.02
CA HIS A 121 17.52 -13.67 9.98
C HIS A 121 16.45 -14.66 9.53
N VAL A 122 16.50 -15.16 8.29
CA VAL A 122 15.54 -16.12 7.75
C VAL A 122 16.18 -17.51 7.70
N PRO A 123 15.49 -18.58 8.15
CA PRO A 123 16.02 -19.92 8.07
C PRO A 123 16.41 -20.33 6.64
N SER A 124 17.55 -20.97 6.48
CA SER A 124 18.13 -21.32 5.17
C SER A 124 17.26 -22.25 4.32
N ASP A 125 16.41 -23.04 4.97
CA ASP A 125 15.46 -23.93 4.28
C ASP A 125 14.40 -23.15 3.47
N TRP A 126 14.07 -21.92 3.85
CA TRP A 126 13.19 -21.07 3.07
C TRP A 126 13.76 -20.73 1.68
N PHE A 127 15.09 -20.57 1.58
CA PHE A 127 15.77 -20.24 0.31
C PHE A 127 16.00 -21.48 -0.57
N THR A 128 16.00 -22.68 0.03
CA THR A 128 16.25 -23.94 -0.68
C THR A 128 14.97 -24.70 -1.00
N ALA A 129 13.91 -24.48 -0.26
CA ALA A 129 12.60 -25.09 -0.51
C ALA A 129 12.01 -24.51 -1.80
N VAL A 130 11.71 -25.40 -2.76
CA VAL A 130 11.01 -25.07 -3.99
C VAL A 130 9.54 -25.41 -3.80
N VAL A 131 8.66 -24.44 -4.02
CA VAL A 131 7.22 -24.56 -3.80
C VAL A 131 6.44 -24.05 -5.01
N PRO A 132 5.25 -24.61 -5.29
CA PRO A 132 4.38 -24.05 -6.30
C PRO A 132 3.84 -22.69 -5.82
N VAL A 133 4.15 -21.61 -6.57
CA VAL A 133 3.67 -20.25 -6.38
C VAL A 133 2.61 -19.97 -7.43
N ALA A 134 1.45 -19.50 -7.01
CA ALA A 134 0.37 -19.15 -7.94
C ALA A 134 0.73 -17.88 -8.72
N ARG A 135 0.85 -18.01 -10.03
CA ARG A 135 1.07 -16.92 -11.00
C ARG A 135 -0.15 -16.76 -11.89
N ALA A 136 -0.28 -15.63 -12.58
CA ALA A 136 -1.41 -15.34 -13.47
C ALA A 136 -1.62 -16.41 -14.56
N GLU A 137 -0.54 -17.07 -15.01
CA GLU A 137 -0.57 -18.09 -16.06
C GLU A 137 -0.60 -19.53 -15.50
N GLY A 138 -0.73 -19.70 -14.19
CA GLY A 138 -0.71 -20.98 -13.50
C GLY A 138 0.38 -21.06 -12.44
N ALA A 139 0.43 -22.18 -11.70
CA ALA A 139 1.45 -22.36 -10.68
C ALA A 139 2.84 -22.59 -11.31
N VAL A 140 3.85 -21.94 -10.75
CA VAL A 140 5.26 -22.06 -11.12
C VAL A 140 6.06 -22.52 -9.89
N ASP A 141 6.95 -23.47 -10.06
CA ASP A 141 7.85 -23.92 -9.00
C ASP A 141 8.97 -22.89 -8.80
N GLU A 142 8.99 -22.26 -7.64
CA GLU A 142 9.94 -21.21 -7.28
C GLU A 142 10.52 -21.44 -5.89
N PRO A 143 11.71 -20.90 -5.54
CA PRO A 143 12.15 -20.85 -4.15
C PRO A 143 11.11 -20.14 -3.27
N MET A 144 10.84 -20.68 -2.08
CA MET A 144 9.87 -20.10 -1.15
C MET A 144 10.34 -18.72 -0.66
N ALA A 145 11.67 -18.53 -0.53
CA ALA A 145 12.26 -17.22 -0.30
C ALA A 145 13.35 -16.91 -1.33
N GLU A 146 13.51 -15.65 -1.68
CA GLU A 146 14.60 -15.17 -2.51
C GLU A 146 15.15 -13.82 -2.03
N PRO A 147 16.44 -13.57 -2.20
CA PRO A 147 17.02 -12.27 -1.87
C PRO A 147 16.60 -11.20 -2.89
N ILE A 148 16.42 -9.97 -2.39
CA ILE A 148 16.26 -8.77 -3.22
C ILE A 148 17.29 -7.72 -2.81
N ASP A 149 17.55 -6.77 -3.70
CA ASP A 149 18.36 -5.61 -3.37
C ASP A 149 17.63 -4.71 -2.36
N ASP A 150 18.36 -4.10 -1.43
CA ASP A 150 17.80 -3.18 -0.44
C ASP A 150 17.22 -1.89 -1.08
N SER A 151 17.50 -1.64 -2.35
CA SER A 151 16.86 -0.59 -3.15
C SER A 151 15.45 -0.96 -3.65
N ASP A 152 15.05 -2.22 -3.55
CA ASP A 152 13.80 -2.74 -4.12
C ASP A 152 12.69 -2.96 -3.08
N LEU A 153 12.86 -2.42 -1.85
CA LEU A 153 11.87 -2.56 -0.77
C LEU A 153 10.49 -2.01 -1.13
N GLY A 154 10.43 -1.06 -2.06
CA GLY A 154 9.18 -0.42 -2.52
C GLY A 154 8.52 -1.11 -3.72
N VAL A 155 9.08 -2.21 -4.24
CA VAL A 155 8.46 -2.98 -5.32
C VAL A 155 7.14 -3.55 -4.84
N GLU A 156 6.05 -3.25 -5.55
CA GLU A 156 4.74 -3.83 -5.26
C GLU A 156 4.65 -5.21 -5.89
N TRP A 157 4.48 -6.24 -5.04
CA TRP A 157 4.28 -7.60 -5.51
C TRP A 157 2.84 -7.82 -5.93
N GLU A 158 2.65 -8.09 -7.21
CA GLU A 158 1.35 -8.45 -7.76
C GLU A 158 1.17 -9.96 -7.69
N TRP A 159 0.21 -10.42 -6.90
CA TRP A 159 -0.07 -11.84 -6.72
C TRP A 159 -1.58 -12.13 -6.77
N GLU A 160 -1.93 -13.32 -7.25
CA GLU A 160 -3.32 -13.77 -7.36
C GLU A 160 -3.76 -14.50 -6.09
N ASP A 161 -3.06 -15.56 -5.73
CA ASP A 161 -3.39 -16.43 -4.62
C ASP A 161 -2.25 -16.58 -3.60
N SER A 162 -1.00 -16.75 -4.04
CA SER A 162 0.15 -16.90 -3.16
C SER A 162 0.54 -15.56 -2.55
N PRO A 163 0.39 -15.35 -1.23
CA PRO A 163 0.82 -14.11 -0.62
C PRO A 163 2.32 -13.86 -0.81
N GLU A 164 2.69 -12.68 -1.30
CA GLU A 164 4.07 -12.26 -1.47
C GLU A 164 4.36 -11.03 -0.62
N VAL A 165 5.44 -11.10 0.17
CA VAL A 165 5.84 -10.04 1.11
C VAL A 165 7.35 -9.88 1.10
N THR A 166 7.82 -8.63 1.23
CA THR A 166 9.22 -8.31 1.51
C THR A 166 9.46 -8.27 3.01
N LEU A 167 10.57 -8.86 3.46
CA LEU A 167 11.09 -8.72 4.83
C LEU A 167 12.39 -7.91 4.80
N VAL A 168 12.47 -6.92 5.68
CA VAL A 168 13.72 -6.21 5.98
C VAL A 168 13.87 -6.04 7.49
N VAL A 169 15.08 -6.33 8.00
CA VAL A 169 15.50 -6.02 9.36
C VAL A 169 16.23 -4.69 9.34
N VAL A 170 15.83 -3.78 10.21
CA VAL A 170 16.27 -2.38 10.23
C VAL A 170 16.82 -1.99 11.60
N ASP A 171 17.70 -1.00 11.65
CA ASP A 171 18.34 -0.58 12.91
C ASP A 171 17.37 0.10 13.86
N SER A 172 16.33 0.77 13.33
CA SER A 172 15.35 1.52 14.12
C SER A 172 14.06 1.79 13.36
N VAL A 173 13.00 2.18 14.09
CA VAL A 173 11.73 2.67 13.50
C VAL A 173 11.98 3.90 12.64
N ASP A 174 12.84 4.83 13.07
CA ASP A 174 13.16 6.04 12.30
C ASP A 174 13.81 5.69 10.96
N TYR A 175 14.72 4.72 10.94
CA TYR A 175 15.32 4.25 9.70
C TYR A 175 14.30 3.57 8.78
N ALA A 176 13.36 2.79 9.33
CA ALA A 176 12.26 2.23 8.55
C ALA A 176 11.38 3.33 7.92
N VAL A 177 11.12 4.41 8.65
CA VAL A 177 10.40 5.58 8.15
C VAL A 177 11.16 6.25 6.99
N GLU A 178 12.46 6.44 7.13
CA GLU A 178 13.30 6.96 6.05
C GLU A 178 13.21 6.09 4.78
N ARG A 179 13.31 4.76 4.94
CA ARG A 179 13.17 3.82 3.83
C ARG A 179 11.79 3.88 3.20
N PHE A 180 10.74 3.89 4.01
CA PHE A 180 9.37 4.06 3.53
C PHE A 180 9.22 5.37 2.71
N ASN A 181 9.64 6.49 3.28
CA ASN A 181 9.53 7.79 2.63
C ASN A 181 10.35 7.89 1.33
N ALA A 182 11.44 7.11 1.21
CA ALA A 182 12.29 7.09 0.02
C ALA A 182 11.79 6.13 -1.07
N GLN A 183 11.30 4.95 -0.69
CA GLN A 183 11.12 3.83 -1.62
C GLN A 183 9.66 3.37 -1.76
N ALA A 184 8.83 3.49 -0.69
CA ALA A 184 7.45 3.00 -0.74
C ALA A 184 6.58 3.82 -1.70
N PRO A 185 5.45 3.25 -2.16
CA PRO A 185 4.40 4.00 -2.85
C PRO A 185 3.76 5.09 -1.98
N ARG A 186 4.13 5.18 -0.70
CA ARG A 186 3.64 6.15 0.30
C ARG A 186 2.12 6.12 0.42
N PHE A 187 1.59 4.96 0.68
CA PHE A 187 0.15 4.77 0.72
C PHE A 187 -0.35 4.41 2.13
N VAL A 188 -0.01 3.24 2.64
CA VAL A 188 -0.40 2.77 3.97
C VAL A 188 0.84 2.40 4.75
N ALA A 189 0.95 2.92 5.97
CA ALA A 189 1.98 2.54 6.93
C ALA A 189 1.35 2.20 8.28
N SER A 190 1.86 1.17 8.94
CA SER A 190 1.38 0.72 10.24
C SER A 190 2.57 0.47 11.17
N LEU A 191 2.50 0.96 12.39
CA LEU A 191 3.49 0.71 13.43
C LEU A 191 2.90 -0.23 14.47
N ILE A 192 3.58 -1.33 14.75
CA ILE A 192 3.29 -2.20 15.89
C ILE A 192 4.25 -1.81 17.02
N SER A 193 3.71 -1.20 18.04
CA SER A 193 4.42 -0.78 19.23
C SER A 193 3.43 -0.54 20.37
N SER A 194 3.85 -0.71 21.62
CA SER A 194 3.07 -0.30 22.79
C SER A 194 3.43 1.11 23.28
N ASP A 195 4.46 1.75 22.73
CA ASP A 195 4.88 3.11 23.08
C ASP A 195 4.04 4.17 22.35
N ALA A 196 3.24 4.92 23.10
CA ALA A 196 2.41 6.00 22.58
C ALA A 196 3.24 7.18 22.01
N GLU A 197 4.41 7.46 22.57
CA GLU A 197 5.28 8.53 22.07
C GLU A 197 5.94 8.12 20.75
N GLU A 198 6.27 6.84 20.58
CA GLU A 198 6.75 6.31 19.31
C GLU A 198 5.69 6.40 18.23
N HIS A 199 4.42 6.07 18.54
CA HIS A 199 3.31 6.26 17.61
C HIS A 199 3.15 7.71 17.17
N GLU A 200 3.28 8.66 18.08
CA GLU A 200 3.16 10.08 17.77
C GLU A 200 4.34 10.57 16.91
N ARG A 201 5.57 10.12 17.18
CA ARG A 201 6.74 10.41 16.33
C ARG A 201 6.57 9.80 14.94
N PHE A 202 6.13 8.55 14.88
CA PHE A 202 5.86 7.84 13.64
C PHE A 202 4.82 8.58 12.79
N PHE A 203 3.68 8.95 13.38
CA PHE A 203 2.62 9.68 12.68
C PHE A 203 3.08 11.00 12.08
N ARG A 204 3.99 11.71 12.75
CA ARG A 204 4.52 13.00 12.28
C ARG A 204 5.57 12.88 11.19
N SER A 205 6.30 11.76 11.16
CA SER A 205 7.47 11.60 10.26
C SER A 205 7.17 10.76 9.01
N ILE A 206 6.15 9.92 9.06
CA ILE A 206 5.79 9.04 7.93
C ILE A 206 5.01 9.80 6.85
N ASP A 207 5.46 9.70 5.60
CA ASP A 207 4.81 10.37 4.46
C ASP A 207 3.76 9.46 3.83
N ALA A 208 2.67 9.20 4.56
CA ALA A 208 1.57 8.36 4.13
C ALA A 208 0.21 8.98 4.49
N PRO A 209 -0.82 8.89 3.62
CA PRO A 209 -2.17 9.35 3.91
C PRO A 209 -2.92 8.46 4.91
N PHE A 210 -2.47 7.21 5.09
CA PHE A 210 -3.09 6.25 5.99
C PHE A 210 -2.05 5.69 6.95
N VAL A 211 -2.19 6.02 8.21
CA VAL A 211 -1.29 5.60 9.28
C VAL A 211 -2.08 4.84 10.33
N GLY A 212 -1.65 3.62 10.65
CA GLY A 212 -2.32 2.74 11.57
C GLY A 212 -1.38 2.09 12.59
N ASN A 213 -1.95 1.22 13.41
CA ASN A 213 -1.25 0.48 14.46
C ASN A 213 -1.51 -1.04 14.42
N GLY A 214 -1.96 -1.55 13.29
CA GLY A 214 -2.32 -2.97 13.15
C GLY A 214 -2.44 -3.37 11.69
N PHE A 215 -3.45 -4.21 11.38
CA PHE A 215 -3.64 -4.71 10.02
C PHE A 215 -3.92 -3.58 9.03
N THR A 216 -3.39 -3.72 7.81
CA THR A 216 -3.39 -2.62 6.83
C THR A 216 -4.68 -2.55 6.01
N ARG A 217 -5.50 -3.60 6.04
CA ARG A 217 -6.71 -3.75 5.25
C ARG A 217 -7.92 -2.92 5.75
N TRP A 218 -7.76 -2.16 6.85
CA TRP A 218 -8.80 -1.24 7.33
C TRP A 218 -9.03 -0.04 6.40
N VAL A 219 -8.07 0.21 5.51
CA VAL A 219 -8.11 1.38 4.63
C VAL A 219 -9.03 1.09 3.44
N ASP A 220 -10.29 1.39 3.61
CA ASP A 220 -11.26 1.51 2.54
C ASP A 220 -12.37 2.50 2.97
N GLY A 221 -13.03 3.12 2.01
CA GLY A 221 -14.04 4.14 2.28
C GLY A 221 -15.25 3.58 3.03
N GLN A 222 -15.61 2.33 2.75
CA GLN A 222 -16.72 1.65 3.41
C GLN A 222 -16.42 1.40 4.88
N TYR A 223 -15.20 0.94 5.19
CA TYR A 223 -14.80 0.62 6.56
C TYR A 223 -14.41 1.87 7.34
N ALA A 224 -13.51 2.69 6.79
CA ALA A 224 -12.93 3.83 7.51
C ALA A 224 -13.88 5.01 7.65
N LEU A 225 -14.76 5.26 6.68
CA LEU A 225 -15.63 6.42 6.64
C LEU A 225 -17.12 6.10 6.58
N GLY A 226 -17.50 4.82 6.44
CA GLY A 226 -18.91 4.42 6.20
C GLY A 226 -19.47 4.97 4.89
N LYS A 227 -18.62 5.25 3.89
CA LYS A 227 -19.01 5.85 2.61
C LYS A 227 -18.61 4.98 1.43
N PRO A 228 -19.35 5.03 0.30
CA PRO A 228 -18.91 4.37 -0.92
C PRO A 228 -17.57 4.90 -1.38
N GLU A 229 -16.64 3.99 -1.67
CA GLU A 229 -15.33 4.30 -2.17
C GLU A 229 -15.31 4.28 -3.70
N LEU A 230 -14.90 5.37 -4.32
CA LEU A 230 -14.58 5.47 -5.74
C LEU A 230 -13.11 5.17 -5.99
N GLY A 231 -12.26 5.43 -5.03
CA GLY A 231 -10.84 5.12 -5.07
C GLY A 231 -10.14 5.43 -3.75
N LEU A 232 -9.06 4.70 -3.50
CA LEU A 232 -8.13 4.94 -2.40
C LEU A 232 -6.87 5.59 -2.96
N SER A 233 -6.21 6.42 -2.15
CA SER A 233 -5.02 7.13 -2.54
C SER A 233 -5.25 8.24 -3.57
N ASN A 234 -4.79 9.38 -3.22
CA ASN A 234 -4.78 10.56 -4.08
C ASN A 234 -3.33 10.94 -4.42
N TRP A 235 -2.47 9.92 -4.54
CA TRP A 235 -1.07 10.09 -4.85
C TRP A 235 -0.85 10.23 -6.34
N GLU A 236 -0.12 11.25 -6.72
CA GLU A 236 0.45 11.38 -8.05
C GLU A 236 1.91 11.81 -7.94
N HIS A 237 2.79 11.07 -8.59
CA HIS A 237 4.23 11.35 -8.64
C HIS A 237 4.89 11.52 -7.26
N GLY A 238 4.52 10.67 -6.31
CA GLY A 238 5.04 10.72 -4.95
C GLY A 238 4.55 11.90 -4.12
N ARG A 239 3.43 12.51 -4.47
CA ARG A 239 2.81 13.64 -3.75
C ARG A 239 1.37 13.33 -3.40
N LEU A 240 0.96 13.73 -2.21
CA LEU A 240 -0.45 13.73 -1.83
C LEU A 240 -1.16 14.87 -2.55
N PHE A 241 -2.16 14.55 -3.32
CA PHE A 241 -2.97 15.55 -4.03
C PHE A 241 -4.04 16.11 -3.07
N GLY A 242 -4.16 17.39 -2.94
CA GLY A 242 -4.89 18.23 -1.97
C GLY A 242 -6.35 17.89 -1.61
N ARG A 243 -6.73 16.60 -1.65
CA ARG A 243 -7.99 16.05 -1.15
C ARG A 243 -7.68 14.93 -0.16
N SER A 244 -8.68 14.35 0.49
CA SER A 244 -8.48 13.19 1.36
C SER A 244 -7.94 11.98 0.58
N GLY A 245 -7.27 11.05 1.26
CA GLY A 245 -6.77 9.81 0.67
C GLY A 245 -7.88 8.87 0.14
N ILE A 246 -9.16 9.12 0.49
CA ILE A 246 -10.33 8.39 0.01
C ILE A 246 -11.15 9.27 -0.90
N LEU A 247 -11.32 8.86 -2.16
CA LEU A 247 -12.28 9.47 -3.08
C LEU A 247 -13.64 8.79 -2.90
N SER A 248 -14.64 9.54 -2.51
CA SER A 248 -16.04 9.09 -2.40
C SER A 248 -16.96 9.97 -3.24
N GLY A 249 -18.23 9.60 -3.35
CA GLY A 249 -19.21 10.36 -4.14
C GLY A 249 -19.33 11.81 -3.73
N ASP A 250 -19.23 12.10 -2.43
CA ASP A 250 -19.30 13.45 -1.88
C ASP A 250 -18.01 14.29 -2.07
N SER A 251 -16.89 13.65 -2.42
CA SER A 251 -15.65 14.35 -2.79
C SER A 251 -15.50 14.59 -4.31
N ALA A 252 -16.42 14.07 -5.11
CA ALA A 252 -16.38 14.19 -6.56
C ALA A 252 -17.32 15.28 -7.14
N PHE A 253 -18.04 16.03 -6.31
CA PHE A 253 -18.94 17.09 -6.76
C PHE A 253 -18.24 18.45 -6.80
N SER A 254 -18.81 19.37 -7.61
CA SER A 254 -18.40 20.78 -7.66
C SER A 254 -19.37 21.64 -6.88
N VAL A 255 -18.85 22.57 -6.08
CA VAL A 255 -19.64 23.59 -5.40
C VAL A 255 -19.80 24.80 -6.32
N ARG A 256 -21.04 25.16 -6.60
CA ARG A 256 -21.37 26.39 -7.31
C ARG A 256 -21.83 27.44 -6.30
N MET A 257 -21.27 28.64 -6.42
CA MET A 257 -21.66 29.77 -5.60
C MET A 257 -22.65 30.64 -6.39
N ARG A 258 -23.72 31.06 -5.73
CA ARG A 258 -24.65 32.08 -6.26
C ARG A 258 -24.67 33.26 -5.30
N VAL A 259 -24.49 34.42 -5.85
CA VAL A 259 -24.61 35.68 -5.11
C VAL A 259 -25.77 36.48 -5.72
N GLU A 260 -26.64 36.98 -4.88
CA GLU A 260 -27.67 37.95 -5.25
C GLU A 260 -27.31 39.30 -4.59
N GLN A 261 -26.98 40.26 -5.38
CA GLN A 261 -26.62 41.61 -4.90
C GLN A 261 -27.87 42.50 -4.99
N SER A 262 -28.33 42.97 -3.85
CA SER A 262 -29.48 43.89 -3.76
C SER A 262 -29.07 45.36 -3.75
N ASP A 263 -27.86 45.67 -3.34
CA ASP A 263 -27.28 47.01 -3.36
C ASP A 263 -26.32 47.12 -4.55
N PRO A 264 -26.65 47.98 -5.57
CA PRO A 264 -25.78 48.13 -6.74
C PRO A 264 -24.48 48.90 -6.46
N ASP A 265 -24.37 49.58 -5.33
CA ASP A 265 -23.22 50.39 -4.95
C ASP A 265 -22.19 49.62 -4.12
N VAL A 266 -22.46 48.32 -3.81
CA VAL A 266 -21.49 47.46 -3.15
C VAL A 266 -20.35 47.08 -4.10
N GLY A 267 -19.16 47.47 -3.77
CA GLY A 267 -17.93 47.21 -4.51
C GLY A 267 -16.74 46.91 -3.58
N ARG A 268 -15.60 46.64 -4.17
CA ARG A 268 -14.31 46.50 -3.47
C ARG A 268 -13.44 47.70 -3.70
#